data_9a6da8d84745636c82bba7f4c09ed2d0
#
_entry.id   9a6da8d84745636c82bba7f4c09ed2d0
#
_cell.length_a   1.000
_cell.length_b   1.000
_cell.length_c   1.000
_cell.angle_alpha   90.00
_cell.angle_beta   90.00
_cell.angle_gamma   90.00
#
_symmetry.space_group_name_H-M   'P 1'
#
loop_
_entity.id
_entity.type
_entity.pdbx_description
1 polymer ?
#
loop_
_entity_poly.entity_id
_entity_poly.type
_entity_poly.pdbx_seq_one_letter_code
_entity_poly.pdbx_strand_id
1 'polypeptide(L)'
;MSVRYYVYISDAKVDMLLPQVDAGFSRRRTTEVGFSLKFVNARHSVEAEASDRVTRLERVVRHLDDFGDVGTVDEPGQYFRGRLLMRWGPLSPGGTPLVYFGGHTEHTIVGLGGARGHVFGTPTSASAEQDQAFAPSTMPGMLAALAALGTPGEEAVSPEALASVHRANRMMRGTDQEVEFLAKRLLHGPSPYPELDAHHGMTVLLGSPLFVALAD
;
A
#
# COMPACT_ATOMS: atom_id res chain seq x y z
N MET A 1 -19.75 -9.59 -9.75
CA MET A 1 -18.33 -9.52 -9.34
C MET A 1 -17.55 -8.96 -10.50
N SER A 2 -16.91 -7.80 -10.37
CA SER A 2 -15.97 -7.33 -11.39
C SER A 2 -14.63 -8.05 -11.19
N VAL A 3 -13.97 -8.39 -12.28
CA VAL A 3 -12.62 -8.97 -12.25
C VAL A 3 -11.65 -7.83 -11.95
N ARG A 4 -10.80 -7.99 -10.94
CA ARG A 4 -9.79 -7.01 -10.56
C ARG A 4 -8.41 -7.42 -11.06
N TYR A 5 -7.71 -6.51 -11.68
CA TYR A 5 -6.31 -6.70 -12.05
C TYR A 5 -5.41 -6.08 -10.99
N TYR A 6 -4.97 -6.89 -10.03
CA TYR A 6 -4.12 -6.42 -8.94
C TYR A 6 -2.73 -6.05 -9.43
N VAL A 7 -2.28 -4.84 -9.07
CA VAL A 7 -0.92 -4.34 -9.27
C VAL A 7 -0.08 -4.54 -8.01
N TYR A 8 -0.72 -4.44 -6.84
CA TYR A 8 -0.08 -4.51 -5.54
C TYR A 8 -0.98 -5.21 -4.53
N ILE A 9 -0.43 -6.14 -3.76
CA ILE A 9 -1.06 -6.73 -2.57
C ILE A 9 -0.02 -6.79 -1.46
N SER A 10 -0.33 -6.19 -0.29
CA SER A 10 0.55 -6.24 0.89
C SER A 10 0.35 -7.54 1.67
N ASP A 11 1.12 -8.57 1.37
CA ASP A 11 1.05 -9.86 2.06
C ASP A 11 1.27 -9.70 3.57
N ALA A 12 2.24 -8.88 3.98
CA ALA A 12 2.52 -8.63 5.40
C ALA A 12 1.31 -8.09 6.16
N LYS A 13 0.52 -7.17 5.57
CA LYS A 13 -0.69 -6.64 6.20
C LYS A 13 -1.83 -7.66 6.18
N VAL A 14 -2.00 -8.36 5.07
CA VAL A 14 -3.00 -9.42 4.95
C VAL A 14 -2.73 -10.50 5.99
N ASP A 15 -1.48 -10.96 6.11
CA ASP A 15 -1.09 -12.00 7.08
C ASP A 15 -1.21 -11.54 8.53
N MET A 16 -1.03 -10.25 8.81
CA MET A 16 -1.23 -9.68 10.13
C MET A 16 -2.73 -9.56 10.49
N LEU A 17 -3.58 -9.23 9.52
CA LEU A 17 -5.01 -9.02 9.75
C LEU A 17 -5.80 -10.33 9.74
N LEU A 18 -5.41 -11.29 8.89
CA LEU A 18 -6.16 -12.52 8.68
C LEU A 18 -6.44 -13.32 9.96
N PRO A 19 -5.51 -13.51 10.91
CA PRO A 19 -5.80 -14.17 12.19
C PRO A 19 -6.81 -13.43 13.07
N GLN A 20 -6.97 -12.11 12.87
CA GLN A 20 -7.90 -11.27 13.62
C GLN A 20 -9.32 -11.37 13.06
N VAL A 21 -9.46 -11.65 11.76
CA VAL A 21 -10.74 -11.72 11.05
C VAL A 21 -11.24 -13.15 10.88
N ASP A 22 -10.35 -14.14 10.92
CA ASP A 22 -10.67 -15.56 10.77
C ASP A 22 -9.94 -16.42 11.82
N ALA A 23 -10.62 -16.66 12.95
CA ALA A 23 -10.09 -17.51 14.03
C ALA A 23 -9.82 -18.96 13.60
N GLY A 24 -10.45 -19.44 12.53
CA GLY A 24 -10.22 -20.77 11.95
C GLY A 24 -8.91 -20.88 11.19
N PHE A 25 -8.42 -19.77 10.64
CA PHE A 25 -7.17 -19.72 9.90
C PHE A 25 -5.94 -19.94 10.80
N SER A 26 -5.97 -19.40 12.01
CA SER A 26 -4.90 -19.57 13.00
C SER A 26 -4.70 -21.05 13.39
N ARG A 27 -5.77 -21.85 13.46
CA ARG A 27 -5.71 -23.29 13.79
C ARG A 27 -5.13 -24.14 12.64
N ARG A 28 -5.41 -23.81 11.39
CA ARG A 28 -4.91 -24.57 10.22
C ARG A 28 -3.39 -24.42 10.07
N ARG A 29 -2.82 -23.23 10.29
CA ARG A 29 -1.38 -23.00 10.16
C ARG A 29 -0.54 -23.82 11.15
N THR A 30 -1.08 -24.15 12.34
CA THR A 30 -0.40 -25.00 13.35
C THR A 30 -0.38 -26.48 12.95
N THR A 31 -1.28 -26.92 12.07
CA THR A 31 -1.38 -28.33 11.66
C THR A 31 -0.59 -28.63 10.39
N GLU A 32 -0.32 -27.64 9.54
CA GLU A 32 0.39 -27.82 8.25
C GLU A 32 1.93 -27.76 8.36
N VAL A 33 2.49 -27.38 9.51
CA VAL A 33 3.95 -27.37 9.72
C VAL A 33 4.58 -28.79 9.74
N GLY A 34 3.75 -29.85 9.67
CA GLY A 34 4.16 -31.23 9.83
C GLY A 34 4.52 -32.03 8.57
N PHE A 35 4.15 -31.61 7.38
CA PHE A 35 4.46 -32.40 6.15
C PHE A 35 4.56 -31.53 4.90
N SER A 36 5.76 -31.02 4.63
CA SER A 36 6.09 -30.48 3.31
C SER A 36 7.04 -31.45 2.59
N LEU A 37 6.47 -32.36 1.83
CA LEU A 37 7.19 -33.08 0.78
C LEU A 37 7.36 -32.14 -0.42
N LYS A 38 8.56 -31.56 -0.51
CA LYS A 38 9.05 -30.86 -1.70
C LYS A 38 9.10 -31.83 -2.86
N PHE A 39 8.25 -31.65 -3.84
CA PHE A 39 8.49 -31.98 -5.26
C PHE A 39 7.19 -31.69 -6.05
N VAL A 40 6.97 -30.46 -6.48
CA VAL A 40 6.03 -30.16 -7.59
C VAL A 40 6.53 -28.94 -8.35
N ASN A 41 6.53 -29.05 -9.67
CA ASN A 41 6.94 -28.11 -10.71
C ASN A 41 6.75 -26.61 -10.40
N ALA A 42 7.83 -25.84 -10.57
CA ALA A 42 7.91 -24.41 -10.28
C ALA A 42 6.85 -23.51 -10.97
N ARG A 43 6.23 -23.95 -12.05
CA ARG A 43 5.17 -23.17 -12.72
C ARG A 43 3.79 -23.26 -12.03
N HIS A 44 3.46 -24.41 -11.48
CA HIS A 44 2.21 -24.60 -10.70
C HIS A 44 2.26 -23.90 -9.34
N SER A 45 3.45 -23.66 -8.78
CA SER A 45 3.57 -22.99 -7.49
C SER A 45 3.22 -21.50 -7.57
N VAL A 46 3.64 -20.80 -8.63
CA VAL A 46 3.41 -19.35 -8.78
C VAL A 46 1.93 -19.01 -8.96
N GLU A 47 1.19 -19.80 -9.74
CA GLU A 47 -0.25 -19.61 -9.92
C GLU A 47 -1.04 -19.95 -8.64
N ALA A 48 -0.65 -21.00 -7.93
CA ALA A 48 -1.25 -21.37 -6.66
C ALA A 48 -1.01 -20.30 -5.58
N GLU A 49 0.20 -19.73 -5.49
CA GLU A 49 0.54 -18.64 -4.59
C GLU A 49 -0.24 -17.37 -4.90
N ALA A 50 -0.33 -16.98 -6.18
CA ALA A 50 -1.11 -15.80 -6.58
C ALA A 50 -2.59 -15.94 -6.24
N SER A 51 -3.18 -17.12 -6.47
CA SER A 51 -4.57 -17.43 -6.11
C SER A 51 -4.79 -17.40 -4.60
N ASP A 52 -3.85 -17.91 -3.81
CA ASP A 52 -3.92 -17.89 -2.35
C ASP A 52 -3.81 -16.46 -1.80
N ARG A 53 -2.92 -15.62 -2.35
CA ARG A 53 -2.79 -14.20 -1.99
C ARG A 53 -4.11 -13.45 -2.17
N VAL A 54 -4.75 -13.62 -3.32
CA VAL A 54 -6.04 -12.97 -3.61
C VAL A 54 -7.12 -13.49 -2.67
N THR A 55 -7.19 -14.80 -2.44
CA THR A 55 -8.19 -15.39 -1.54
C THR A 55 -8.06 -14.89 -0.11
N ARG A 56 -6.83 -14.76 0.40
CA ARG A 56 -6.56 -14.21 1.73
C ARG A 56 -6.94 -12.72 1.81
N LEU A 57 -6.57 -11.94 0.80
CA LEU A 57 -6.93 -10.54 0.69
C LEU A 57 -8.44 -10.33 0.72
N GLU A 58 -9.19 -11.07 -0.12
CA GLU A 58 -10.65 -10.94 -0.22
C GLU A 58 -11.38 -11.23 1.11
N ARG A 59 -10.84 -12.14 1.95
CA ARG A 59 -11.38 -12.37 3.29
C ARG A 59 -11.19 -11.15 4.20
N VAL A 60 -10.00 -10.55 4.18
CA VAL A 60 -9.70 -9.34 4.96
C VAL A 60 -10.55 -8.17 4.47
N VAL A 61 -10.64 -7.98 3.16
CA VAL A 61 -11.46 -6.90 2.55
C VAL A 61 -12.91 -7.03 2.96
N ARG A 62 -13.50 -8.23 2.83
CA ARG A 62 -14.90 -8.48 3.24
C ARG A 62 -15.13 -8.16 4.72
N HIS A 63 -14.22 -8.58 5.59
CA HIS A 63 -14.34 -8.26 7.01
C HIS A 63 -14.26 -6.75 7.29
N LEU A 64 -13.36 -6.05 6.60
CA LEU A 64 -13.26 -4.59 6.72
C LEU A 64 -14.51 -3.89 6.17
N ASP A 65 -15.13 -4.43 5.12
CA ASP A 65 -16.39 -3.91 4.57
C ASP A 65 -17.55 -4.07 5.54
N ASP A 66 -17.59 -5.19 6.26
CA ASP A 66 -18.69 -5.50 7.16
C ASP A 66 -18.55 -4.86 8.55
N PHE A 67 -17.31 -4.70 9.04
CA PHE A 67 -17.04 -4.35 10.45
C PHE A 67 -15.97 -3.25 10.62
N GLY A 68 -15.27 -2.86 9.56
CA GLY A 68 -14.18 -1.89 9.62
C GLY A 68 -14.67 -0.44 9.58
N ASP A 69 -13.86 0.45 10.13
CA ASP A 69 -14.00 1.90 9.92
C ASP A 69 -13.33 2.27 8.58
N VAL A 70 -14.08 2.06 7.48
CA VAL A 70 -13.64 2.31 6.11
C VAL A 70 -14.36 3.51 5.54
N GLY A 71 -13.64 4.62 5.39
CA GLY A 71 -14.14 5.84 4.75
C GLY A 71 -13.75 5.95 3.28
N THR A 72 -13.99 7.14 2.73
CA THR A 72 -13.56 7.55 1.38
C THR A 72 -12.21 8.26 1.43
N VAL A 73 -11.72 8.69 0.27
CA VAL A 73 -10.50 9.53 0.19
C VAL A 73 -10.71 10.88 0.89
N ASP A 74 -11.86 11.50 0.68
CA ASP A 74 -12.13 12.84 1.20
C ASP A 74 -12.61 12.83 2.66
N GLU A 75 -13.18 11.71 3.11
CA GLU A 75 -13.59 11.46 4.49
C GLU A 75 -13.00 10.14 5.00
N PRO A 76 -11.67 10.09 5.26
CA PRO A 76 -11.02 8.84 5.59
C PRO A 76 -11.29 8.40 7.03
N GLY A 77 -11.77 7.16 7.19
CA GLY A 77 -11.81 6.44 8.44
C GLY A 77 -10.42 5.94 8.88
N GLN A 78 -10.36 4.89 9.67
CA GLN A 78 -9.11 4.19 9.99
C GLN A 78 -8.50 3.54 8.74
N TYR A 79 -9.38 3.05 7.87
CA TYR A 79 -9.09 2.65 6.50
C TYR A 79 -9.83 3.57 5.55
N PHE A 80 -9.37 3.63 4.31
CA PHE A 80 -10.06 4.37 3.26
C PHE A 80 -9.90 3.66 1.92
N ARG A 81 -10.90 3.83 1.09
CA ARG A 81 -10.90 3.33 -0.29
C ARG A 81 -11.07 4.48 -1.27
N GLY A 82 -10.61 4.26 -2.48
CA GLY A 82 -10.78 5.21 -3.57
C GLY A 82 -10.66 4.53 -4.91
N ARG A 83 -11.20 5.22 -5.91
CA ARG A 83 -10.98 4.96 -7.33
C ARG A 83 -10.64 6.30 -7.97
N LEU A 84 -9.40 6.45 -8.43
CA LEU A 84 -8.91 7.70 -9.00
C LEU A 84 -7.71 7.48 -9.93
N LEU A 85 -7.42 8.51 -10.72
CA LEU A 85 -6.22 8.55 -11.53
C LEU A 85 -4.99 8.72 -10.64
N MET A 86 -4.04 7.79 -10.74
CA MET A 86 -2.78 7.83 -10.01
C MET A 86 -1.60 7.57 -10.94
N ARG A 87 -0.49 8.22 -10.64
CA ARG A 87 0.84 7.85 -11.13
C ARG A 87 1.50 6.97 -10.10
N TRP A 88 2.30 6.01 -10.53
CA TRP A 88 3.02 5.18 -9.60
C TRP A 88 4.40 4.76 -10.12
N GLY A 89 5.28 4.46 -9.19
CA GLY A 89 6.64 4.06 -9.53
C GLY A 89 7.49 3.77 -8.30
N PRO A 90 8.73 3.31 -8.52
CA PRO A 90 9.67 3.07 -7.44
C PRO A 90 10.04 4.38 -6.75
N LEU A 91 10.13 4.32 -5.43
CA LEU A 91 10.64 5.38 -4.58
C LEU A 91 11.82 4.80 -3.80
N SER A 92 13.04 5.16 -4.15
CA SER A 92 14.24 4.56 -3.57
C SER A 92 15.34 5.58 -3.26
N PRO A 93 15.10 6.60 -2.44
CA PRO A 93 16.20 7.30 -1.81
C PRO A 93 16.63 6.52 -0.57
N GLY A 94 17.88 6.04 -0.54
CA GLY A 94 18.50 5.54 0.69
C GLY A 94 18.33 4.04 1.02
N GLY A 95 18.00 3.18 0.05
CA GLY A 95 18.24 1.75 0.19
C GLY A 95 17.02 0.83 0.37
N THR A 96 15.91 1.24 0.97
CA THR A 96 14.72 0.38 1.06
C THR A 96 13.89 0.49 -0.23
N PRO A 97 13.66 -0.62 -0.95
CA PRO A 97 12.89 -0.59 -2.19
C PRO A 97 11.40 -0.38 -1.89
N LEU A 98 10.92 0.83 -2.11
CA LEU A 98 9.52 1.22 -1.93
C LEU A 98 8.85 1.43 -3.29
N VAL A 99 7.52 1.32 -3.31
CA VAL A 99 6.64 1.78 -4.37
C VAL A 99 5.74 2.89 -3.82
N TYR A 100 5.51 3.90 -4.62
CA TYR A 100 4.64 5.02 -4.30
C TYR A 100 3.61 5.21 -5.40
N PHE A 101 2.35 5.46 -4.98
CA PHE A 101 1.23 5.82 -5.84
C PHE A 101 0.76 7.20 -5.42
N GLY A 102 0.70 8.13 -6.36
CA GLY A 102 0.30 9.52 -6.12
C GLY A 102 -0.84 9.96 -7.02
N GLY A 103 -1.83 10.61 -6.44
CA GLY A 103 -2.98 11.14 -7.16
C GLY A 103 -3.72 12.16 -6.31
N HIS A 104 -4.87 12.63 -6.77
CA HIS A 104 -5.71 13.56 -6.02
C HIS A 104 -7.18 13.48 -6.45
N THR A 105 -8.06 13.85 -5.55
CA THR A 105 -9.45 14.25 -5.84
C THR A 105 -9.51 15.78 -5.97
N GLU A 106 -10.71 16.36 -6.01
CA GLU A 106 -10.88 17.82 -5.92
C GLU A 106 -10.53 18.36 -4.52
N HIS A 107 -10.55 17.52 -3.49
CA HIS A 107 -10.41 17.94 -2.09
C HIS A 107 -9.15 17.37 -1.41
N THR A 108 -8.59 16.28 -1.91
CA THR A 108 -7.53 15.55 -1.20
C THR A 108 -6.40 15.11 -2.13
N ILE A 109 -5.17 15.46 -1.75
CA ILE A 109 -3.94 14.95 -2.35
C ILE A 109 -3.61 13.62 -1.67
N VAL A 110 -3.53 12.54 -2.43
CA VAL A 110 -3.36 11.18 -1.92
C VAL A 110 -1.97 10.64 -2.26
N GLY A 111 -1.30 10.13 -1.26
CA GLY A 111 -0.10 9.31 -1.41
C GLY A 111 -0.32 7.92 -0.81
N LEU A 112 0.03 6.86 -1.56
CA LEU A 112 0.05 5.51 -1.02
C LEU A 112 1.47 4.97 -1.14
N GLY A 113 1.99 4.41 -0.06
CA GLY A 113 3.33 3.86 -0.04
C GLY A 113 3.40 2.45 0.54
N GLY A 114 4.23 1.62 -0.09
CA GLY A 114 4.43 0.25 0.34
C GLY A 114 5.74 -0.36 -0.14
N ALA A 115 6.05 -1.58 0.30
CA ALA A 115 7.23 -2.30 -0.12
C ALA A 115 7.12 -2.71 -1.59
N ARG A 116 8.18 -2.48 -2.38
CA ARG A 116 8.22 -2.81 -3.80
C ARG A 116 8.04 -4.30 -4.09
N GLY A 117 8.51 -5.18 -3.18
CA GLY A 117 8.37 -6.63 -3.34
C GLY A 117 6.93 -7.14 -3.37
N HIS A 118 5.96 -6.32 -3.00
CA HIS A 118 4.53 -6.65 -3.07
C HIS A 118 3.86 -6.27 -4.40
N VAL A 119 4.60 -5.61 -5.32
CA VAL A 119 4.13 -5.32 -6.69
C VAL A 119 4.18 -6.60 -7.51
N PHE A 120 3.09 -6.92 -8.21
CA PHE A 120 3.03 -8.08 -9.10
C PHE A 120 4.01 -7.93 -10.26
N GLY A 121 4.68 -9.04 -10.62
CA GLY A 121 5.67 -9.05 -11.70
C GLY A 121 7.05 -8.51 -11.30
N THR A 122 7.26 -8.09 -10.06
CA THR A 122 8.61 -7.76 -9.58
C THR A 122 9.37 -9.06 -9.31
N PRO A 123 10.58 -9.24 -9.87
CA PRO A 123 11.39 -10.44 -9.58
C PRO A 123 11.69 -10.48 -8.08
N THR A 124 11.29 -11.55 -7.43
CA THR A 124 11.61 -11.80 -6.03
C THR A 124 13.03 -12.38 -5.97
N SER A 125 14.01 -11.61 -5.52
CA SER A 125 15.31 -12.17 -5.16
C SER A 125 15.17 -12.89 -3.81
N ALA A 126 15.77 -14.08 -3.69
CA ALA A 126 15.68 -14.93 -2.49
C ALA A 126 16.13 -14.22 -1.19
N SER A 127 16.97 -13.17 -1.27
CA SER A 127 17.33 -12.30 -0.16
C SER A 127 16.20 -11.35 0.27
N ALA A 128 15.28 -11.00 -0.63
CA ALA A 128 14.17 -10.10 -0.32
C ALA A 128 13.03 -10.82 0.42
N GLU A 129 12.90 -12.13 0.30
CA GLU A 129 11.87 -12.91 1.02
C GLU A 129 12.14 -12.97 2.53
N GLN A 130 13.40 -13.06 2.93
CA GLN A 130 13.79 -13.08 4.34
C GLN A 130 13.59 -11.71 5.00
N ASP A 131 13.85 -10.62 4.29
CA ASP A 131 13.63 -9.25 4.78
C ASP A 131 12.14 -8.89 4.84
N GLN A 132 11.29 -9.50 4.00
CA GLN A 132 9.85 -9.25 3.99
C GLN A 132 9.10 -9.93 5.14
N ALA A 133 9.57 -11.10 5.61
CA ALA A 133 8.91 -11.85 6.69
C ALA A 133 8.97 -11.16 8.05
N PHE A 134 9.92 -10.25 8.24
CA PHE A 134 10.17 -9.52 9.50
C PHE A 134 10.25 -8.00 9.34
N ALA A 135 9.84 -7.44 8.19
CA ALA A 135 9.95 -6.01 7.96
C ALA A 135 9.11 -5.24 8.99
N PRO A 136 9.74 -4.42 9.85
CA PRO A 136 9.01 -3.47 10.67
C PRO A 136 8.19 -2.55 9.77
N SER A 137 7.21 -1.85 10.34
CA SER A 137 6.38 -0.89 9.61
C SER A 137 7.19 -0.15 8.54
N THR A 138 6.76 -0.21 7.27
CA THR A 138 7.40 0.53 6.17
C THR A 138 7.27 2.04 6.31
N MET A 139 6.48 2.50 7.29
CA MET A 139 6.19 3.93 7.50
C MET A 139 7.44 4.77 7.79
N PRO A 140 8.35 4.41 8.72
CA PRO A 140 9.55 5.21 8.95
C PRO A 140 10.44 5.29 7.71
N GLY A 141 10.64 4.18 7.00
CA GLY A 141 11.39 4.15 5.75
C GLY A 141 10.72 4.98 4.64
N MET A 142 9.40 4.92 4.56
CA MET A 142 8.64 5.72 3.59
C MET A 142 8.72 7.21 3.91
N LEU A 143 8.55 7.62 5.16
CA LEU A 143 8.69 9.01 5.57
C LEU A 143 10.11 9.53 5.35
N ALA A 144 11.14 8.73 5.67
CA ALA A 144 12.52 9.06 5.37
C ALA A 144 12.77 9.18 3.86
N ALA A 145 12.21 8.27 3.05
CA ALA A 145 12.32 8.33 1.59
C ALA A 145 11.61 9.56 1.01
N LEU A 146 10.43 9.91 1.52
CA LEU A 146 9.70 11.10 1.12
C LEU A 146 10.44 12.39 1.56
N ALA A 147 11.01 12.41 2.77
CA ALA A 147 11.80 13.53 3.27
C ALA A 147 13.08 13.76 2.44
N ALA A 148 13.74 12.67 1.99
CA ALA A 148 14.93 12.75 1.14
C ALA A 148 14.66 13.34 -0.27
N LEU A 149 13.40 13.45 -0.69
CA LEU A 149 13.00 14.22 -1.88
C LEU A 149 13.01 15.75 -1.62
N GLY A 150 13.14 16.16 -0.37
CA GLY A 150 13.24 17.56 0.05
C GLY A 150 14.67 18.07 0.14
N THR A 151 14.81 19.36 0.41
CA THR A 151 16.13 20.00 0.62
C THR A 151 16.71 19.52 1.95
N PRO A 152 18.03 19.15 2.03
CA PRO A 152 18.66 18.75 3.28
C PRO A 152 18.66 19.90 4.28
N GLY A 153 18.16 19.71 5.49
CA GLY A 153 18.38 20.67 6.57
C GLY A 153 17.26 20.92 7.58
N GLU A 154 16.08 20.33 7.43
CA GLU A 154 14.98 20.53 8.37
C GLU A 154 14.56 19.21 9.05
N GLU A 155 14.52 19.22 10.40
CA GLU A 155 14.08 18.08 11.19
C GLU A 155 12.56 17.85 11.11
N ALA A 156 12.16 16.59 10.94
CA ALA A 156 10.80 16.20 10.59
C ALA A 156 9.80 16.31 11.74
N VAL A 157 8.89 17.26 11.64
CA VAL A 157 7.65 17.35 12.43
C VAL A 157 6.45 17.04 11.51
N SER A 158 5.29 16.67 12.09
CA SER A 158 4.09 16.21 11.37
C SER A 158 3.67 17.03 10.12
N PRO A 159 3.78 18.39 10.10
CA PRO A 159 3.56 19.21 8.92
C PRO A 159 4.51 18.90 7.76
N GLU A 160 5.76 18.54 8.04
CA GLU A 160 6.77 18.22 7.03
C GLU A 160 6.52 16.88 6.35
N ALA A 161 5.91 15.91 7.07
CA ALA A 161 5.51 14.65 6.47
C ALA A 161 4.40 14.86 5.42
N LEU A 162 3.41 15.72 5.71
CA LEU A 162 2.38 16.12 4.74
C LEU A 162 3.00 16.88 3.56
N ALA A 163 3.94 17.80 3.83
CA ALA A 163 4.69 18.52 2.81
C ALA A 163 5.47 17.56 1.89
N SER A 164 6.05 16.51 2.45
CA SER A 164 6.78 15.50 1.68
C SER A 164 5.85 14.69 0.77
N VAL A 165 4.64 14.36 1.21
CA VAL A 165 3.60 13.71 0.37
C VAL A 165 3.17 14.63 -0.76
N HIS A 166 2.89 15.90 -0.47
CA HIS A 166 2.52 16.90 -1.46
C HIS A 166 3.61 17.05 -2.53
N ARG A 167 4.89 17.23 -2.13
CA ARG A 167 6.02 17.30 -3.04
C ARG A 167 6.18 16.05 -3.89
N ALA A 168 6.08 14.85 -3.29
CA ALA A 168 6.18 13.57 -3.99
C ALA A 168 5.16 13.49 -5.12
N ASN A 169 3.90 13.84 -4.85
CA ASN A 169 2.84 13.86 -5.86
C ASN A 169 3.20 14.78 -7.04
N ARG A 170 3.73 15.97 -6.78
CA ARG A 170 4.14 16.90 -7.84
C ARG A 170 5.36 16.43 -8.64
N MET A 171 6.24 15.65 -8.03
CA MET A 171 7.46 15.14 -8.69
C MET A 171 7.20 13.84 -9.47
N MET A 172 6.10 13.16 -9.23
CA MET A 172 5.75 11.92 -9.94
C MET A 172 5.68 12.16 -11.44
N ARG A 173 6.31 11.25 -12.18
CA ARG A 173 6.32 11.23 -13.65
C ARG A 173 5.62 9.95 -14.13
N GLY A 174 5.20 9.94 -15.37
CA GLY A 174 4.53 8.79 -15.99
C GLY A 174 3.10 9.09 -16.36
N THR A 175 2.41 8.07 -16.86
CA THR A 175 1.02 8.15 -17.30
C THR A 175 0.09 7.95 -16.12
N ASP A 176 -0.98 8.72 -16.06
CA ASP A 176 -2.06 8.52 -15.12
C ASP A 176 -2.80 7.22 -15.48
N GLN A 177 -3.03 6.39 -14.48
CA GLN A 177 -3.80 5.14 -14.60
C GLN A 177 -4.93 5.17 -13.59
N GLU A 178 -6.13 4.80 -14.02
CA GLU A 178 -7.23 4.65 -13.09
C GLU A 178 -7.03 3.41 -12.24
N VAL A 179 -6.99 3.60 -10.92
CA VAL A 179 -6.81 2.50 -9.96
C VAL A 179 -7.87 2.55 -8.88
N GLU A 180 -8.26 1.37 -8.41
CA GLU A 180 -8.99 1.22 -7.15
C GLU A 180 -8.06 0.68 -6.06
N PHE A 181 -8.28 1.09 -4.83
CA PHE A 181 -7.46 0.65 -3.71
C PHE A 181 -8.23 0.64 -2.38
N LEU A 182 -7.69 -0.12 -1.44
CA LEU A 182 -8.01 -0.06 -0.02
C LEU A 182 -6.71 0.13 0.76
N ALA A 183 -6.67 1.15 1.61
CA ALA A 183 -5.46 1.51 2.36
C ALA A 183 -5.76 1.83 3.82
N LYS A 184 -4.79 1.57 4.71
CA LYS A 184 -4.79 2.06 6.07
C LYS A 184 -4.32 3.52 6.07
N ARG A 185 -5.08 4.41 6.73
CA ARG A 185 -4.68 5.80 6.96
C ARG A 185 -3.46 5.86 7.87
N LEU A 186 -2.44 6.58 7.45
CA LEU A 186 -1.23 6.86 8.23
C LEU A 186 -1.20 8.31 8.71
N LEU A 187 -1.41 9.27 7.79
CA LEU A 187 -1.44 10.70 8.07
C LEU A 187 -2.60 11.32 7.30
N HIS A 188 -3.21 12.34 7.88
CA HIS A 188 -4.23 13.17 7.23
C HIS A 188 -4.20 14.56 7.86
N GLY A 189 -4.25 15.59 7.05
CA GLY A 189 -4.26 16.97 7.51
C GLY A 189 -4.40 17.98 6.38
N PRO A 190 -4.49 19.29 6.70
CA PRO A 190 -4.57 20.34 5.71
C PRO A 190 -3.32 20.36 4.82
N SER A 191 -3.48 20.81 3.57
CA SER A 191 -2.34 21.02 2.68
C SER A 191 -1.36 22.02 3.28
N PRO A 192 -0.07 21.71 3.33
CA PRO A 192 0.95 22.63 3.82
C PRO A 192 1.33 23.71 2.80
N TYR A 193 0.86 23.61 1.55
CA TYR A 193 1.13 24.53 0.45
C TYR A 193 -0.16 24.91 -0.28
N PRO A 194 -1.12 25.57 0.38
CA PRO A 194 -2.43 25.88 -0.21
C PRO A 194 -2.34 26.74 -1.48
N GLU A 195 -1.26 27.50 -1.65
CA GLU A 195 -0.97 28.32 -2.83
C GLU A 195 -0.53 27.48 -4.06
N LEU A 196 -0.16 26.20 -3.85
CA LEU A 196 0.24 25.27 -4.90
C LEU A 196 -0.82 24.23 -5.22
N ASP A 197 -1.93 24.23 -4.48
CA ASP A 197 -3.02 23.30 -4.63
C ASP A 197 -3.84 23.58 -5.91
N ALA A 198 -4.38 22.54 -6.51
CA ALA A 198 -5.26 22.69 -7.67
C ALA A 198 -6.60 23.33 -7.28
N HIS A 199 -7.04 23.10 -6.05
CA HIS A 199 -8.30 23.62 -5.50
C HIS A 199 -8.06 24.20 -4.09
N HIS A 200 -8.83 25.21 -3.72
CA HIS A 200 -8.69 25.84 -2.42
C HIS A 200 -9.16 24.90 -1.29
N GLY A 201 -8.40 24.85 -0.20
CA GLY A 201 -8.76 24.09 1.00
C GLY A 201 -8.51 22.58 0.90
N MET A 202 -7.63 22.13 0.01
CA MET A 202 -7.26 20.72 -0.10
C MET A 202 -6.62 20.19 1.19
N THR A 203 -6.78 18.89 1.39
CA THR A 203 -6.08 18.12 2.42
C THR A 203 -5.04 17.21 1.80
N VAL A 204 -4.13 16.68 2.61
CA VAL A 204 -3.14 15.68 2.22
C VAL A 204 -3.39 14.42 3.03
N LEU A 205 -3.47 13.28 2.35
CA LEU A 205 -3.72 11.97 2.91
C LEU A 205 -2.59 11.01 2.52
N LEU A 206 -1.93 10.43 3.51
CA LEU A 206 -0.95 9.36 3.31
C LEU A 206 -1.54 8.04 3.80
N GLY A 207 -1.50 7.02 2.94
CA GLY A 207 -1.96 5.68 3.25
C GLY A 207 -0.92 4.60 2.97
N SER A 208 -1.15 3.46 3.61
CA SER A 208 -0.43 2.22 3.33
C SER A 208 -1.39 1.21 2.73
N PRO A 209 -1.29 0.89 1.43
CA PRO A 209 -2.28 0.08 0.74
C PRO A 209 -2.26 -1.38 1.23
N LEU A 210 -3.46 -1.97 1.37
CA LEU A 210 -3.65 -3.41 1.43
C LEU A 210 -3.57 -3.98 0.01
N PHE A 211 -4.24 -3.30 -0.92
CA PHE A 211 -4.13 -3.60 -2.34
C PHE A 211 -4.25 -2.32 -3.20
N VAL A 212 -3.74 -2.41 -4.41
CA VAL A 212 -4.01 -1.51 -5.52
C VAL A 212 -4.30 -2.38 -6.74
N ALA A 213 -5.38 -2.09 -7.46
CA ALA A 213 -5.78 -2.77 -8.69
C ALA A 213 -6.06 -1.74 -9.78
N LEU A 214 -5.87 -2.12 -11.05
CA LEU A 214 -6.33 -1.32 -12.17
C LEU A 214 -7.87 -1.31 -12.16
N ALA A 215 -8.43 -0.16 -12.38
CA ALA A 215 -9.87 0.01 -12.57
C ALA A 215 -10.15 0.14 -14.08
N ASP A 216 -11.09 -0.65 -14.58
CA ASP A 216 -11.60 -0.59 -15.95
C ASP A 216 -12.65 0.50 -16.09
#